data_19ccaa1473f4a5f142ef4fbce8108e02
#
_entry.id   19ccaa1473f4a5f142ef4fbce8108e02
#
_cell.length_a   1.000
_cell.length_b   1.000
_cell.length_c   1.000
_cell.angle_alpha   90.00
_cell.angle_beta   90.00
_cell.angle_gamma   90.00
#
_symmetry.space_group_name_H-M   'P 1'
#
loop_
_entity.id
_entity.type
_entity.pdbx_description
1 polymer ?
#
loop_
_entity_poly.entity_id
_entity_poly.type
_entity_poly.pdbx_seq_one_letter_code
_entity_poly.pdbx_strand_id
1 'polypeptide(L)'
;QMHCLRIIQQMFFLLLFILQSGCGNESITTTVDNVENMELNSETDLTLQQIIAQKILEKTNTIRNSRGLSELTQNDDMDQLAELHSLNMIEYNFFDHVDHQNKSPSQRADDLNFEWRRIAENIGYVPWFENVVGCGDTRSAESISECVVEGWRNSPGHYANMIGEFDQLGVGVAFTNDSIAYFTQVFRVP
;
A
#
# COMPACT_ATOMS: atom_id res chain seq x y z
N GLN A 1 -38.14 13.70 24.90
CA GLN A 1 -37.64 15.06 25.08
C GLN A 1 -36.33 15.17 24.32
N MET A 2 -36.31 15.52 23.07
CA MET A 2 -36.42 16.89 22.50
C MET A 2 -35.16 17.74 22.66
N HIS A 3 -34.67 18.18 21.50
CA HIS A 3 -33.78 19.31 21.18
C HIS A 3 -32.27 19.01 21.22
N CYS A 4 -31.46 19.31 20.23
CA CYS A 4 -31.47 20.48 19.37
C CYS A 4 -30.72 20.26 18.04
N LEU A 5 -31.41 20.52 16.99
CA LEU A 5 -30.92 20.78 15.62
C LEU A 5 -30.51 22.27 15.55
N ARG A 6 -29.34 22.60 15.01
CA ARG A 6 -29.00 23.94 14.43
C ARG A 6 -27.72 23.83 13.62
N ILE A 7 -27.76 23.78 12.29
CA ILE A 7 -27.80 24.91 11.35
C ILE A 7 -26.65 25.89 11.55
N ILE A 8 -25.69 25.87 10.63
CA ILE A 8 -24.90 27.06 10.32
C ILE A 8 -24.90 27.23 8.80
N GLN A 9 -25.58 28.28 8.43
CA GLN A 9 -25.74 28.81 7.10
C GLN A 9 -24.88 30.06 6.97
N GLN A 10 -24.18 30.16 5.85
CA GLN A 10 -23.74 31.36 5.14
C GLN A 10 -22.87 32.44 5.89
N MET A 11 -21.78 32.78 5.21
CA MET A 11 -21.54 34.22 4.88
C MET A 11 -20.62 34.35 3.67
N PHE A 12 -21.27 34.73 2.56
CA PHE A 12 -20.63 35.39 1.43
C PHE A 12 -20.28 36.80 1.87
N PHE A 13 -19.04 37.23 1.72
CA PHE A 13 -18.69 38.65 1.70
C PHE A 13 -18.01 38.99 0.39
N LEU A 14 -18.81 39.66 -0.43
CA LEU A 14 -18.42 40.36 -1.63
C LEU A 14 -17.77 41.71 -1.19
N LEU A 15 -16.53 41.96 -1.56
CA LEU A 15 -15.97 43.29 -1.47
C LEU A 15 -15.46 43.74 -2.84
N LEU A 16 -16.26 44.57 -3.42
CA LEU A 16 -15.98 45.40 -4.60
C LEU A 16 -15.08 46.57 -4.17
N PHE A 17 -13.90 46.76 -4.75
CA PHE A 17 -13.18 48.03 -4.67
C PHE A 17 -12.72 48.49 -6.05
N ILE A 18 -13.01 49.73 -6.26
CA ILE A 18 -13.09 50.58 -7.41
C ILE A 18 -11.72 50.90 -8.00
N LEU A 19 -11.71 51.05 -9.32
CA LEU A 19 -10.69 51.59 -10.21
C LEU A 19 -10.06 52.91 -9.70
N GLN A 20 -8.74 53.02 -9.85
CA GLN A 20 -8.11 54.31 -10.17
C GLN A 20 -7.00 54.11 -11.21
N SER A 21 -7.12 54.93 -12.23
CA SER A 21 -6.28 55.03 -13.41
C SER A 21 -4.87 55.54 -13.06
N GLY A 22 -3.88 54.91 -13.66
CA GLY A 22 -2.52 55.46 -13.74
C GLY A 22 -1.88 54.96 -15.03
N CYS A 23 -1.77 55.84 -16.02
CA CYS A 23 -1.00 55.65 -17.23
C CYS A 23 0.48 55.54 -16.89
N GLY A 24 1.07 54.40 -17.24
CA GLY A 24 2.49 54.21 -17.32
C GLY A 24 2.80 53.20 -18.45
N ASN A 25 3.26 53.76 -19.56
CA ASN A 25 3.60 53.03 -20.76
C ASN A 25 5.00 52.39 -20.55
N GLU A 26 5.07 51.13 -20.14
CA GLU A 26 6.28 50.33 -20.26
C GLU A 26 5.98 49.10 -21.08
N SER A 27 6.60 49.07 -22.27
CA SER A 27 6.58 47.90 -23.16
C SER A 27 7.34 46.73 -22.51
N ILE A 28 6.59 45.80 -21.92
CA ILE A 28 7.16 44.54 -21.49
C ILE A 28 7.12 43.61 -22.70
N THR A 29 8.28 43.50 -23.36
CA THR A 29 8.59 42.38 -24.25
C THR A 29 8.72 41.12 -23.38
N THR A 30 7.62 40.42 -23.15
CA THR A 30 7.68 39.06 -22.62
C THR A 30 8.17 38.15 -23.71
N THR A 31 9.42 37.72 -23.60
CA THR A 31 9.98 36.60 -24.33
C THR A 31 9.20 35.37 -23.91
N VAL A 32 8.39 34.84 -24.84
CA VAL A 32 7.66 33.57 -24.73
C VAL A 32 8.60 32.41 -25.10
N ASP A 33 9.76 32.34 -24.46
CA ASP A 33 10.73 31.26 -24.66
C ASP A 33 11.13 30.68 -23.31
N ASN A 34 10.26 29.85 -22.72
CA ASN A 34 10.63 28.86 -21.71
C ASN A 34 9.40 28.07 -21.18
N VAL A 35 8.49 27.64 -22.06
CA VAL A 35 7.40 26.73 -21.68
C VAL A 35 7.60 25.33 -22.31
N GLU A 36 8.68 25.11 -23.01
CA GLU A 36 9.03 23.77 -23.51
C GLU A 36 10.23 23.25 -22.70
N ASN A 37 9.96 22.60 -21.60
CA ASN A 37 10.74 21.56 -20.93
C ASN A 37 10.41 21.48 -19.43
N MET A 38 9.12 21.50 -19.10
CA MET A 38 8.68 20.77 -17.91
C MET A 38 8.30 19.36 -18.40
N GLU A 39 9.30 18.54 -18.71
CA GLU A 39 9.11 17.10 -18.59
C GLU A 39 8.61 16.86 -17.17
N LEU A 40 7.35 16.47 -17.09
CA LEU A 40 6.72 15.96 -15.90
C LEU A 40 7.47 14.66 -15.54
N ASN A 41 8.58 14.78 -14.81
CA ASN A 41 9.13 13.68 -14.06
C ASN A 41 8.11 13.31 -13.01
N SER A 42 7.11 12.53 -13.40
CA SER A 42 6.31 11.75 -12.47
C SER A 42 7.14 10.56 -11.98
N GLU A 43 8.24 10.80 -11.29
CA GLU A 43 8.66 9.89 -10.23
C GLU A 43 7.51 9.96 -9.23
N THR A 44 6.60 9.01 -9.32
CA THR A 44 5.60 8.77 -8.29
C THR A 44 6.38 8.50 -7.01
N ASP A 45 6.37 9.45 -6.09
CA ASP A 45 6.95 9.30 -4.76
C ASP A 45 6.18 8.17 -4.08
N LEU A 46 6.77 6.96 -4.06
CA LEU A 46 6.17 5.79 -3.43
C LEU A 46 6.07 6.02 -1.93
N THR A 47 4.96 5.63 -1.36
CA THR A 47 4.81 5.60 0.11
C THR A 47 5.74 4.56 0.72
N LEU A 48 6.04 4.69 2.03
CA LEU A 48 6.84 3.70 2.74
C LEU A 48 6.24 2.28 2.60
N GLN A 49 4.92 2.16 2.67
CA GLN A 49 4.21 0.88 2.52
C GLN A 49 4.43 0.27 1.14
N GLN A 50 4.35 1.07 0.08
CA GLN A 50 4.61 0.62 -1.29
C GLN A 50 6.06 0.20 -1.50
N ILE A 51 7.02 0.93 -0.93
CA ILE A 51 8.45 0.56 -0.96
C ILE A 51 8.68 -0.78 -0.25
N ILE A 52 8.05 -0.98 0.91
CA ILE A 52 8.15 -2.25 1.65
C ILE A 52 7.51 -3.39 0.84
N ALA A 53 6.32 -3.17 0.26
CA ALA A 53 5.62 -4.16 -0.56
C ALA A 53 6.47 -4.60 -1.76
N GLN A 54 7.09 -3.65 -2.47
CA GLN A 54 8.00 -3.93 -3.57
C GLN A 54 9.20 -4.79 -3.12
N LYS A 55 9.81 -4.45 -1.98
CA LYS A 55 10.92 -5.24 -1.43
C LYS A 55 10.52 -6.65 -1.02
N ILE A 56 9.32 -6.84 -0.52
CA ILE A 56 8.76 -8.18 -0.21
C ILE A 56 8.61 -9.01 -1.49
N LEU A 57 8.10 -8.42 -2.58
CA LEU A 57 8.02 -9.08 -3.89
C LEU A 57 9.41 -9.47 -4.41
N GLU A 58 10.38 -8.55 -4.38
CA GLU A 58 11.77 -8.78 -4.82
C GLU A 58 12.42 -9.93 -4.03
N LYS A 59 12.27 -9.93 -2.70
CA LYS A 59 12.82 -10.99 -1.83
C LYS A 59 12.13 -12.33 -2.06
N THR A 60 10.82 -12.33 -2.27
CA THR A 60 10.06 -13.55 -2.62
C THR A 60 10.56 -14.11 -3.96
N ASN A 61 10.76 -13.27 -4.97
CA ASN A 61 11.30 -13.68 -6.26
C ASN A 61 12.76 -14.16 -6.18
N THR A 62 13.58 -13.57 -5.31
CA THR A 62 14.92 -14.08 -5.02
C THR A 62 14.89 -15.52 -4.50
N ILE A 63 13.97 -15.83 -3.58
CA ILE A 63 13.78 -17.19 -3.07
C ILE A 63 13.35 -18.12 -4.20
N ARG A 64 12.38 -17.72 -5.02
CA ARG A 64 11.90 -18.50 -6.16
C ARG A 64 13.00 -18.79 -7.19
N ASN A 65 13.76 -17.75 -7.56
CA ASN A 65 14.90 -17.88 -8.48
C ASN A 65 15.96 -18.86 -7.96
N SER A 66 16.25 -18.86 -6.65
CA SER A 66 17.17 -19.82 -6.03
C SER A 66 16.70 -21.27 -6.13
N ARG A 67 15.43 -21.49 -6.47
CA ARG A 67 14.79 -22.79 -6.68
C ARG A 67 14.56 -23.12 -8.15
N GLY A 68 14.96 -22.24 -9.06
CA GLY A 68 14.70 -22.39 -10.50
C GLY A 68 13.24 -22.20 -10.91
N LEU A 69 12.45 -21.50 -10.08
CA LEU A 69 11.06 -21.16 -10.34
C LEU A 69 10.95 -19.81 -11.05
N SER A 70 9.91 -19.63 -11.86
CA SER A 70 9.60 -18.34 -12.48
C SER A 70 9.25 -17.29 -11.43
N GLU A 71 9.61 -16.04 -11.69
CA GLU A 71 9.20 -14.91 -10.86
C GLU A 71 7.69 -14.70 -10.89
N LEU A 72 7.18 -14.21 -9.78
CA LEU A 72 5.81 -13.70 -9.67
C LEU A 72 5.78 -12.28 -10.19
N THR A 73 4.75 -11.92 -10.95
CA THR A 73 4.50 -10.55 -11.36
C THR A 73 3.60 -9.85 -10.35
N GLN A 74 3.86 -8.57 -10.08
CA GLN A 74 2.95 -7.75 -9.29
C GLN A 74 1.57 -7.68 -9.94
N ASN A 75 0.54 -7.61 -9.12
CA ASN A 75 -0.83 -7.44 -9.61
C ASN A 75 -1.64 -6.53 -8.68
N ASP A 76 -2.18 -5.46 -9.25
CA ASP A 76 -2.87 -4.39 -8.51
C ASP A 76 -4.12 -4.88 -7.78
N ASP A 77 -4.91 -5.81 -8.37
CA ASP A 77 -6.07 -6.39 -7.68
C ASP A 77 -5.65 -7.15 -6.41
N MET A 78 -4.53 -7.88 -6.51
CA MET A 78 -3.99 -8.65 -5.39
C MET A 78 -3.33 -7.74 -4.35
N ASP A 79 -2.70 -6.63 -4.77
CA ASP A 79 -2.21 -5.60 -3.85
C ASP A 79 -3.37 -4.98 -3.07
N GLN A 80 -4.45 -4.60 -3.75
CA GLN A 80 -5.66 -4.07 -3.11
C GLN A 80 -6.26 -5.07 -2.12
N LEU A 81 -6.39 -6.34 -2.51
CA LEU A 81 -6.92 -7.40 -1.64
C LEU A 81 -6.06 -7.58 -0.38
N ALA A 82 -4.75 -7.58 -0.55
CA ALA A 82 -3.77 -7.72 0.53
C ALA A 82 -3.77 -6.49 1.47
N GLU A 83 -3.81 -5.28 0.92
CA GLU A 83 -3.83 -4.04 1.70
C GLU A 83 -5.10 -3.96 2.55
N LEU A 84 -6.27 -4.20 1.95
CA LEU A 84 -7.54 -4.22 2.68
C LEU A 84 -7.53 -5.23 3.83
N HIS A 85 -6.92 -6.40 3.64
CA HIS A 85 -6.83 -7.39 4.72
C HIS A 85 -5.89 -6.95 5.83
N SER A 86 -4.71 -6.38 5.51
CA SER A 86 -3.79 -5.83 6.51
C SER A 86 -4.44 -4.70 7.32
N LEU A 87 -5.18 -3.80 6.66
CA LEU A 87 -5.96 -2.76 7.33
C LEU A 87 -7.06 -3.32 8.22
N ASN A 88 -7.82 -4.31 7.74
CA ASN A 88 -8.89 -4.95 8.50
C ASN A 88 -8.37 -5.67 9.76
N MET A 89 -7.23 -6.34 9.69
CA MET A 89 -6.60 -6.94 10.86
C MET A 89 -6.34 -5.92 11.97
N ILE A 90 -5.92 -4.71 11.60
CA ILE A 90 -5.70 -3.60 12.53
C ILE A 90 -7.04 -3.04 13.04
N GLU A 91 -7.95 -2.68 12.13
CA GLU A 91 -9.20 -1.99 12.45
C GLU A 91 -10.11 -2.83 13.37
N TYR A 92 -10.20 -4.13 13.08
CA TYR A 92 -11.08 -5.05 13.82
C TYR A 92 -10.34 -5.89 14.86
N ASN A 93 -9.04 -5.61 15.09
CA ASN A 93 -8.21 -6.23 16.11
C ASN A 93 -8.22 -7.77 16.06
N PHE A 94 -7.88 -8.35 14.92
CA PHE A 94 -7.70 -9.79 14.74
C PHE A 94 -6.40 -10.09 13.96
N PHE A 95 -5.96 -11.36 14.01
CA PHE A 95 -4.86 -11.86 13.20
C PHE A 95 -5.21 -13.27 12.72
N ASP A 96 -5.85 -13.36 11.56
CA ASP A 96 -6.36 -14.60 10.98
C ASP A 96 -6.51 -14.43 9.46
N HIS A 97 -6.49 -15.53 8.71
CA HIS A 97 -6.82 -15.57 7.29
C HIS A 97 -8.31 -15.34 7.00
N VAL A 98 -9.16 -15.69 7.96
CA VAL A 98 -10.60 -15.40 7.92
C VAL A 98 -10.84 -14.03 8.54
N ASP A 99 -11.50 -13.14 7.81
CA ASP A 99 -11.73 -11.78 8.27
C ASP A 99 -12.88 -11.67 9.28
N HIS A 100 -13.10 -10.47 9.79
CA HIS A 100 -14.17 -10.14 10.75
C HIS A 100 -15.60 -10.42 10.23
N GLN A 101 -15.77 -10.65 8.92
CA GLN A 101 -17.03 -11.03 8.28
C GLN A 101 -17.11 -12.54 7.99
N ASN A 102 -16.19 -13.35 8.51
CA ASN A 102 -16.02 -14.77 8.24
C ASN A 102 -15.71 -15.09 6.76
N LYS A 103 -15.02 -14.21 6.05
CA LYS A 103 -14.63 -14.42 4.66
C LYS A 103 -13.18 -14.86 4.55
N SER A 104 -12.97 -15.94 3.78
CA SER A 104 -11.64 -16.41 3.36
C SER A 104 -11.03 -15.46 2.31
N PRO A 105 -9.72 -15.57 2.01
CA PRO A 105 -9.08 -14.79 0.93
C PRO A 105 -9.81 -14.88 -0.41
N SER A 106 -10.26 -16.09 -0.79
CA SER A 106 -11.02 -16.29 -2.03
C SER A 106 -12.37 -15.59 -2.02
N GLN A 107 -13.10 -15.67 -0.91
CA GLN A 107 -14.39 -14.97 -0.78
C GLN A 107 -14.23 -13.45 -0.80
N ARG A 108 -13.16 -12.91 -0.22
CA ARG A 108 -12.85 -11.48 -0.33
C ARG A 108 -12.54 -11.07 -1.78
N ALA A 109 -11.81 -11.93 -2.53
CA ALA A 109 -11.54 -11.70 -3.95
C ALA A 109 -12.83 -11.73 -4.78
N ASP A 110 -13.73 -12.68 -4.51
CA ASP A 110 -15.04 -12.78 -5.18
C ASP A 110 -15.90 -11.53 -4.94
N ASP A 111 -15.93 -11.01 -3.70
CA ASP A 111 -16.68 -9.80 -3.36
C ASP A 111 -16.19 -8.55 -4.11
N LEU A 112 -14.89 -8.51 -4.43
CA LEU A 112 -14.28 -7.44 -5.22
C LEU A 112 -14.36 -7.70 -6.73
N ASN A 113 -14.96 -8.83 -7.15
CA ASN A 113 -15.05 -9.29 -8.53
C ASN A 113 -13.67 -9.49 -9.18
N PHE A 114 -12.67 -9.91 -8.42
CA PHE A 114 -11.34 -10.25 -8.93
C PHE A 114 -11.34 -11.68 -9.47
N GLU A 115 -10.81 -11.86 -10.68
CA GLU A 115 -10.73 -13.18 -11.29
C GLU A 115 -9.55 -13.98 -10.72
N TRP A 116 -9.76 -15.25 -10.46
CA TRP A 116 -8.73 -16.16 -9.98
C TRP A 116 -9.12 -17.64 -10.25
N ARG A 117 -8.13 -18.48 -10.50
CA ARG A 117 -8.28 -19.95 -10.55
C ARG A 117 -7.70 -20.62 -9.32
N ARG A 118 -6.66 -20.00 -8.73
CA ARG A 118 -6.04 -20.41 -7.48
C ARG A 118 -5.57 -19.17 -6.73
N ILE A 119 -5.82 -19.19 -5.43
CA ILE A 119 -5.42 -18.13 -4.52
C ILE A 119 -4.82 -18.73 -3.26
N ALA A 120 -3.79 -18.11 -2.69
CA ALA A 120 -3.23 -18.43 -1.39
C ALA A 120 -2.80 -17.15 -0.69
N GLU A 121 -2.67 -17.21 0.64
CA GLU A 121 -2.34 -16.05 1.43
C GLU A 121 -1.30 -16.37 2.49
N ASN A 122 -0.38 -15.45 2.70
CA ASN A 122 0.49 -15.38 3.87
C ASN A 122 0.16 -14.09 4.64
N ILE A 123 0.07 -14.18 5.95
CA ILE A 123 -0.04 -13.02 6.83
C ILE A 123 1.11 -12.99 7.82
N GLY A 124 1.45 -11.80 8.30
CA GLY A 124 2.52 -11.59 9.29
C GLY A 124 2.38 -10.24 9.96
N TYR A 125 3.04 -10.07 11.09
CA TYR A 125 3.25 -8.76 11.69
C TYR A 125 4.66 -8.64 12.25
N VAL A 126 5.23 -7.44 12.19
CA VAL A 126 6.58 -7.14 12.70
C VAL A 126 6.55 -5.78 13.38
N PRO A 127 7.05 -5.66 14.62
CA PRO A 127 7.25 -4.36 15.24
C PRO A 127 8.30 -3.51 14.49
N TRP A 128 8.06 -2.21 14.38
CA TRP A 128 8.97 -1.22 13.79
C TRP A 128 9.85 -0.62 14.89
N PHE A 129 10.84 -1.37 15.38
CA PHE A 129 11.69 -1.01 16.52
C PHE A 129 13.16 -1.34 16.29
N GLU A 130 14.05 -0.83 17.18
CA GLU A 130 15.50 -1.03 17.10
C GLU A 130 15.96 -2.46 17.39
N ASN A 131 15.27 -3.18 18.28
CA ASN A 131 15.72 -4.45 18.82
C ASN A 131 14.61 -5.50 18.80
N VAL A 132 14.15 -5.85 17.59
CA VAL A 132 13.15 -6.90 17.40
C VAL A 132 13.83 -8.26 17.47
N VAL A 133 13.34 -9.13 18.35
CA VAL A 133 13.90 -10.47 18.55
C VAL A 133 13.90 -11.25 17.24
N GLY A 134 15.05 -11.72 16.83
CA GLY A 134 15.26 -12.47 15.58
C GLY A 134 15.43 -11.62 14.32
N CYS A 135 15.20 -10.30 14.40
CA CYS A 135 15.25 -9.39 13.24
C CYS A 135 16.22 -8.21 13.42
N GLY A 136 16.55 -7.82 14.67
CA GLY A 136 17.36 -6.63 14.94
C GLY A 136 16.59 -5.32 14.75
N ASP A 137 17.21 -4.34 14.08
CA ASP A 137 16.56 -3.04 13.80
C ASP A 137 15.69 -3.15 12.55
N THR A 138 14.38 -3.03 12.73
CA THR A 138 13.38 -3.13 11.64
C THR A 138 12.91 -1.77 11.13
N ARG A 139 13.54 -0.66 11.52
CA ARG A 139 13.13 0.71 11.16
C ARG A 139 13.63 1.17 9.78
N SER A 140 13.67 0.25 8.83
CA SER A 140 13.87 0.56 7.42
C SER A 140 13.02 -0.36 6.55
N ALA A 141 12.67 0.10 5.35
CA ALA A 141 11.93 -0.74 4.41
C ALA A 141 12.68 -2.04 4.08
N GLU A 142 14.02 -1.98 4.03
CA GLU A 142 14.87 -3.16 3.78
C GLU A 142 14.79 -4.16 4.92
N SER A 143 15.05 -3.71 6.14
CA SER A 143 15.15 -4.61 7.29
C SER A 143 13.81 -5.21 7.71
N ILE A 144 12.72 -4.46 7.64
CA ILE A 144 11.40 -4.99 7.99
C ILE A 144 10.88 -5.98 6.93
N SER A 145 11.13 -5.71 5.64
CA SER A 145 10.79 -6.66 4.57
C SER A 145 11.59 -7.95 4.68
N GLU A 146 12.89 -7.86 5.02
CA GLU A 146 13.72 -9.03 5.30
C GLU A 146 13.16 -9.85 6.47
N CYS A 147 12.82 -9.18 7.56
CA CYS A 147 12.31 -9.82 8.76
C CYS A 147 11.04 -10.63 8.49
N VAL A 148 10.04 -10.03 7.83
CA VAL A 148 8.77 -10.72 7.55
C VAL A 148 8.96 -11.86 6.54
N VAL A 149 9.77 -11.65 5.49
CA VAL A 149 10.02 -12.68 4.46
C VAL A 149 10.77 -13.86 5.06
N GLU A 150 11.80 -13.65 5.90
CA GLU A 150 12.47 -14.72 6.60
C GLU A 150 11.55 -15.44 7.60
N GLY A 151 10.64 -14.72 8.27
CA GLY A 151 9.59 -15.33 9.08
C GLY A 151 8.71 -16.30 8.28
N TRP A 152 8.26 -15.88 7.11
CA TRP A 152 7.49 -16.74 6.21
C TRP A 152 8.31 -17.89 5.64
N ARG A 153 9.57 -17.65 5.27
CA ARG A 153 10.48 -18.68 4.77
C ARG A 153 10.72 -19.79 5.79
N ASN A 154 10.77 -19.45 7.06
CA ASN A 154 10.98 -20.42 8.15
C ASN A 154 9.69 -21.11 8.62
N SER A 155 8.54 -20.75 8.08
CA SER A 155 7.24 -21.38 8.34
C SER A 155 6.86 -22.30 7.17
N PRO A 156 6.73 -23.63 7.36
CA PRO A 156 6.49 -24.56 6.26
C PRO A 156 5.26 -24.23 5.40
N GLY A 157 4.16 -23.77 6.00
CA GLY A 157 2.94 -23.41 5.27
C GLY A 157 3.12 -22.13 4.44
N HIS A 158 3.68 -21.08 5.02
CA HIS A 158 3.95 -19.83 4.31
C HIS A 158 4.98 -20.04 3.20
N TYR A 159 6.03 -20.80 3.48
CA TYR A 159 7.06 -21.11 2.48
C TYR A 159 6.48 -21.89 1.30
N ALA A 160 5.58 -22.84 1.55
CA ALA A 160 4.92 -23.59 0.48
C ALA A 160 4.13 -22.66 -0.47
N ASN A 161 3.51 -21.59 0.03
CA ASN A 161 2.88 -20.58 -0.81
C ASN A 161 3.92 -19.80 -1.63
N MET A 162 5.03 -19.36 -1.01
CA MET A 162 6.08 -18.60 -1.70
C MET A 162 6.71 -19.34 -2.88
N ILE A 163 6.88 -20.66 -2.77
CA ILE A 163 7.44 -21.51 -3.84
C ILE A 163 6.38 -22.26 -4.64
N GLY A 164 5.10 -22.00 -4.38
CA GLY A 164 3.97 -22.63 -5.08
C GLY A 164 3.89 -22.22 -6.56
N GLU A 165 3.08 -22.97 -7.31
CA GLU A 165 2.81 -22.68 -8.73
C GLU A 165 1.79 -21.54 -8.81
N PHE A 166 2.23 -20.32 -8.68
CA PHE A 166 1.48 -19.08 -8.85
C PHE A 166 2.17 -18.22 -9.90
N ASP A 167 1.41 -17.30 -10.50
CA ASP A 167 1.88 -16.39 -11.56
C ASP A 167 2.03 -14.97 -11.04
N GLN A 168 1.22 -14.60 -10.06
CA GLN A 168 1.10 -13.22 -9.59
C GLN A 168 1.12 -13.14 -8.06
N LEU A 169 1.58 -11.99 -7.57
CA LEU A 169 1.64 -11.66 -6.15
C LEU A 169 1.14 -10.23 -5.94
N GLY A 170 0.29 -10.05 -4.94
CA GLY A 170 0.03 -8.75 -4.32
C GLY A 170 0.53 -8.72 -2.89
N VAL A 171 0.96 -7.54 -2.44
CA VAL A 171 1.47 -7.33 -1.09
C VAL A 171 0.83 -6.10 -0.47
N GLY A 172 0.19 -6.29 0.68
CA GLY A 172 -0.40 -5.23 1.48
C GLY A 172 0.37 -5.01 2.78
N VAL A 173 0.61 -3.74 3.12
CA VAL A 173 1.31 -3.32 4.34
C VAL A 173 0.50 -2.23 5.03
N ALA A 174 0.22 -2.43 6.32
CA ALA A 174 -0.46 -1.43 7.14
C ALA A 174 0.24 -1.29 8.50
N PHE A 175 0.31 -0.07 9.02
CA PHE A 175 0.92 0.23 10.31
C PHE A 175 -0.13 0.60 11.34
N THR A 176 0.04 0.10 12.57
CA THR A 176 -0.70 0.56 13.73
C THR A 176 -0.09 1.87 14.28
N ASN A 177 -0.84 2.57 15.12
CA ASN A 177 -0.36 3.80 15.79
C ASN A 177 0.80 3.54 16.77
N ASP A 178 0.95 2.32 17.27
CA ASP A 178 2.02 1.88 18.17
C ASP A 178 3.18 1.19 17.43
N SER A 179 3.30 1.48 16.13
CA SER A 179 4.43 1.06 15.29
C SER A 179 4.57 -0.45 15.10
N ILE A 180 3.46 -1.15 14.91
CA ILE A 180 3.47 -2.54 14.43
C ILE A 180 3.01 -2.54 12.98
N ALA A 181 3.79 -3.17 12.10
CA ALA A 181 3.41 -3.38 10.72
C ALA A 181 2.72 -4.73 10.55
N TYR A 182 1.57 -4.74 9.89
CA TYR A 182 0.85 -5.92 9.44
C TYR A 182 1.07 -6.12 7.94
N PHE A 183 1.25 -7.37 7.55
CA PHE A 183 1.60 -7.76 6.19
C PHE A 183 0.66 -8.85 5.70
N THR A 184 0.28 -8.73 4.44
CA THR A 184 -0.44 -9.76 3.70
C THR A 184 0.23 -9.96 2.35
N GLN A 185 0.52 -11.21 1.97
CA GLN A 185 0.83 -11.62 0.60
C GLN A 185 -0.37 -12.39 0.04
N VAL A 186 -0.85 -12.02 -1.13
CA VAL A 186 -1.87 -12.78 -1.86
C VAL A 186 -1.28 -13.28 -3.17
N PHE A 187 -1.18 -14.59 -3.30
CA PHE A 187 -0.70 -15.29 -4.49
C PHE A 187 -1.88 -15.66 -5.36
N ARG A 188 -1.74 -15.50 -6.69
CA ARG A 188 -2.81 -15.79 -7.66
C ARG A 188 -2.30 -16.56 -8.87
N VAL A 189 -3.14 -17.47 -9.37
CA VAL A 189 -3.20 -17.91 -10.77
C VAL A 189 -4.45 -17.27 -11.37
N PRO A 190 -4.36 -16.45 -12.44
CA PRO A 190 -5.51 -15.80 -13.08
C PRO A 190 -6.51 -16.79 -13.70
#